data_4acbd35c3b86678c0cf4c2cbde03dfd0
#
_entry.id   4acbd35c3b86678c0cf4c2cbde03dfd0
#
_cell.length_a   1.000
_cell.length_b   1.000
_cell.length_c   1.000
_cell.angle_alpha   90.00
_cell.angle_beta   90.00
_cell.angle_gamma   90.00
#
_symmetry.space_group_name_H-M   'P 1'
#
loop_
_entity.id
_entity.type
_entity.pdbx_description
1 polymer ?
#
loop_
_entity_poly.entity_id
_entity_poly.type
_entity_poly.pdbx_seq_one_letter_code
_entity_poly.pdbx_strand_id
1 'polypeptide(L)'
;MHKPRIIFFDIDGTLIDMEKKRITERTLDALRRLQQNGILLAVATGRSPLIVPKFDGVEFDVLLTYNGSYCYDRRGDIFASPIPPQDVQTLIQNAAALGRPVSVAGRTQLLSNGTDDDLTAYYAIGGRA
;
A
#
# COMPACT_ATOMS: atom_id res chain seq x y z
N MET A 1 -22.22 -19.84 -14.52
CA MET A 1 -21.44 -18.96 -13.61
C MET A 1 -20.27 -18.37 -14.37
N HIS A 2 -20.16 -17.06 -14.40
CA HIS A 2 -19.03 -16.42 -15.09
C HIS A 2 -17.77 -16.52 -14.24
N LYS A 3 -16.66 -16.95 -14.86
CA LYS A 3 -15.34 -16.96 -14.23
C LYS A 3 -14.87 -15.50 -14.05
N PRO A 4 -14.38 -15.09 -12.88
CA PRO A 4 -13.84 -13.76 -12.70
C PRO A 4 -12.64 -13.54 -13.61
N ARG A 5 -12.50 -12.34 -14.17
CA ARG A 5 -11.36 -11.95 -15.02
C ARG A 5 -10.26 -11.26 -14.22
N ILE A 6 -10.62 -10.63 -13.11
CA ILE A 6 -9.73 -9.93 -12.21
C ILE A 6 -10.23 -10.11 -10.77
N ILE A 7 -9.31 -10.23 -9.83
CA ILE A 7 -9.61 -10.30 -8.40
C ILE A 7 -8.76 -9.24 -7.67
N PHE A 8 -9.44 -8.45 -6.83
CA PHE A 8 -8.80 -7.44 -5.99
C PHE A 8 -8.59 -7.99 -4.58
N PHE A 9 -7.39 -7.82 -4.06
CA PHE A 9 -7.01 -8.28 -2.73
C PHE A 9 -6.56 -7.10 -1.86
N ASP A 10 -7.06 -7.04 -0.65
CA ASP A 10 -6.43 -6.26 0.41
C ASP A 10 -5.18 -7.00 0.93
N ILE A 11 -4.24 -6.27 1.50
CA ILE A 11 -2.98 -6.84 1.99
C ILE A 11 -3.09 -7.19 3.46
N ASP A 12 -3.27 -6.18 4.30
CA ASP A 12 -3.17 -6.32 5.75
C ASP A 12 -4.43 -6.97 6.34
N GLY A 13 -4.27 -8.17 6.89
CA GLY A 13 -5.39 -8.98 7.40
C GLY A 13 -6.09 -9.83 6.33
N THR A 14 -5.66 -9.77 5.07
CA THR A 14 -6.18 -10.59 3.96
C THR A 14 -5.08 -11.49 3.38
N LEU A 15 -4.09 -10.90 2.71
CA LEU A 15 -2.95 -11.65 2.19
C LEU A 15 -1.88 -11.87 3.25
N ILE A 16 -1.67 -10.89 4.12
CA ILE A 16 -0.73 -10.95 5.24
C ILE A 16 -1.49 -11.16 6.54
N ASP A 17 -1.13 -12.23 7.25
CA ASP A 17 -1.54 -12.45 8.64
C ASP A 17 -0.92 -11.38 9.54
N MET A 18 -1.75 -10.65 10.27
CA MET A 18 -1.30 -9.51 11.07
C MET A 18 -0.52 -9.90 12.32
N GLU A 19 -0.67 -11.11 12.83
CA GLU A 19 0.12 -11.63 13.95
C GLU A 19 1.49 -12.11 13.47
N LYS A 20 1.50 -12.91 12.40
CA LYS A 20 2.71 -13.52 11.83
C LYS A 20 3.49 -12.59 10.91
N LYS A 21 2.89 -11.46 10.49
CA LYS A 21 3.45 -10.48 9.56
C LYS A 21 3.95 -11.08 8.23
N ARG A 22 3.30 -12.15 7.79
CA ARG A 22 3.68 -12.87 6.57
C ARG A 22 2.47 -13.49 5.86
N ILE A 23 2.64 -13.74 4.56
CA ILE A 23 1.74 -14.56 3.77
C ILE A 23 2.03 -16.03 4.00
N THR A 24 1.01 -16.88 3.95
CA THR A 24 1.19 -18.33 4.05
C THR A 24 1.50 -18.94 2.68
N GLU A 25 2.25 -20.07 2.65
CA GLU A 25 2.51 -20.81 1.40
C GLU A 25 1.20 -21.23 0.70
N ARG A 26 0.18 -21.61 1.47
CA ARG A 26 -1.12 -21.96 0.92
C ARG A 26 -1.76 -20.79 0.16
N THR A 27 -1.64 -19.58 0.68
CA THR A 27 -2.14 -18.36 0.01
C THR A 27 -1.33 -18.04 -1.22
N LEU A 28 0.00 -18.14 -1.14
CA LEU A 28 0.89 -17.96 -2.30
C LEU A 28 0.57 -18.93 -3.43
N ASP A 29 0.40 -20.20 -3.12
CA ASP A 29 0.04 -21.21 -4.12
C ASP A 29 -1.32 -20.93 -4.76
N ALA A 30 -2.28 -20.45 -3.98
CA ALA A 30 -3.58 -20.04 -4.53
C ALA A 30 -3.45 -18.87 -5.50
N LEU A 31 -2.67 -17.85 -5.18
CA LEU A 31 -2.40 -16.70 -6.07
C LEU A 31 -1.70 -17.13 -7.35
N ARG A 32 -0.67 -17.96 -7.25
CA ARG A 32 0.04 -18.52 -8.42
C ARG A 32 -0.89 -19.29 -9.34
N ARG A 33 -1.78 -20.11 -8.78
CA ARG A 33 -2.78 -20.87 -9.55
C ARG A 33 -3.80 -19.95 -10.24
N LEU A 34 -4.22 -18.87 -9.60
CA LEU A 34 -5.10 -17.88 -10.23
C LEU A 34 -4.44 -17.25 -11.45
N GLN A 35 -3.16 -16.83 -11.35
CA GLN A 35 -2.39 -16.29 -12.47
C GLN A 35 -2.25 -17.32 -13.60
N GLN A 36 -1.90 -18.56 -13.29
CA GLN A 36 -1.77 -19.64 -14.28
C GLN A 36 -3.08 -19.90 -15.01
N ASN A 37 -4.21 -19.64 -14.38
CA ASN A 37 -5.54 -19.74 -14.99
C ASN A 37 -5.98 -18.47 -15.74
N GLY A 38 -5.08 -17.50 -15.94
CA GLY A 38 -5.33 -16.27 -16.68
C GLY A 38 -6.22 -15.26 -15.95
N ILE A 39 -6.29 -15.33 -14.62
CA ILE A 39 -7.00 -14.35 -13.81
C ILE A 39 -6.02 -13.25 -13.42
N LEU A 40 -6.38 -11.99 -13.69
CA LEU A 40 -5.60 -10.83 -13.29
C LEU A 40 -5.68 -10.66 -11.76
N LEU A 41 -4.56 -10.36 -11.14
CA LEU A 41 -4.47 -10.08 -9.72
C LEU A 41 -4.27 -8.59 -9.49
N ALA A 42 -5.09 -8.00 -8.67
CA ALA A 42 -4.98 -6.60 -8.28
C ALA A 42 -4.86 -6.46 -6.76
N VAL A 43 -4.12 -5.46 -6.32
CA VAL A 43 -4.04 -5.07 -4.91
C VAL A 43 -4.86 -3.80 -4.70
N ALA A 44 -5.62 -3.76 -3.62
CA ALA A 44 -6.29 -2.56 -3.12
C ALA A 44 -5.90 -2.36 -1.65
N THR A 45 -5.04 -1.37 -1.39
CA THR A 45 -4.40 -1.18 -0.08
C THR A 45 -4.30 0.29 0.33
N GLY A 46 -4.30 0.54 1.64
CA GLY A 46 -3.92 1.84 2.20
C GLY A 46 -2.42 2.11 2.16
N ARG A 47 -1.60 1.09 1.90
CA ARG A 47 -0.14 1.26 1.83
C ARG A 47 0.27 2.18 0.69
N SER A 48 1.42 2.84 0.86
CA SER A 48 2.07 3.55 -0.23
C SER A 48 2.68 2.58 -1.25
N PRO A 49 2.93 3.00 -2.50
CA PRO A 49 3.63 2.17 -3.49
C PRO A 49 4.99 1.66 -3.00
N LEU A 50 5.65 2.42 -2.12
CA LEU A 50 6.97 2.11 -1.57
C LEU A 50 6.99 0.86 -0.68
N ILE A 51 5.82 0.45 -0.18
CA ILE A 51 5.69 -0.57 0.87
C ILE A 51 4.72 -1.69 0.52
N VAL A 52 4.28 -1.75 -0.73
CA VAL A 52 3.57 -2.91 -1.22
C VAL A 52 4.55 -4.10 -1.24
N PRO A 53 4.25 -5.18 -0.52
CA PRO A 53 5.15 -6.33 -0.48
C PRO A 53 5.20 -7.02 -1.84
N LYS A 54 6.36 -7.58 -2.15
CA LYS A 54 6.53 -8.52 -3.27
C LYS A 54 6.42 -9.93 -2.73
N PHE A 55 5.66 -10.77 -3.41
CA PHE A 55 5.52 -12.18 -3.08
C PHE A 55 6.17 -13.04 -4.16
N ASP A 56 6.88 -14.07 -3.73
CA ASP A 56 7.61 -14.94 -4.63
C ASP A 56 6.69 -15.64 -5.64
N GLY A 57 7.00 -15.48 -6.92
CA GLY A 57 6.22 -16.05 -8.01
C GLY A 57 4.83 -15.43 -8.24
N VAL A 58 4.53 -14.31 -7.60
CA VAL A 58 3.25 -13.58 -7.77
C VAL A 58 3.52 -12.18 -8.29
N GLU A 59 2.89 -11.83 -9.41
CA GLU A 59 2.87 -10.47 -9.94
C GLU A 59 1.45 -9.90 -9.86
N PHE A 60 1.33 -8.70 -9.32
CA PHE A 60 0.09 -7.96 -9.38
C PHE A 60 0.03 -7.15 -10.67
N ASP A 61 -1.05 -7.33 -11.43
CA ASP A 61 -1.28 -6.64 -12.70
C ASP A 61 -1.64 -5.18 -12.49
N VAL A 62 -2.36 -4.87 -11.41
CA VAL A 62 -2.82 -3.52 -11.05
C VAL A 62 -2.66 -3.31 -9.56
N LEU A 63 -2.18 -2.13 -9.18
CA LEU A 63 -2.03 -1.73 -7.79
C LEU A 63 -2.80 -0.44 -7.52
N LEU A 64 -3.75 -0.53 -6.59
CA LEU A 64 -4.47 0.60 -6.02
C LEU A 64 -3.87 0.87 -4.65
N THR A 65 -3.10 1.94 -4.53
CA THR A 65 -2.38 2.34 -3.32
C THR A 65 -2.98 3.61 -2.72
N TYR A 66 -2.60 3.96 -1.49
CA TYR A 66 -3.16 5.10 -0.78
C TYR A 66 -4.70 5.11 -0.77
N ASN A 67 -5.32 3.93 -0.52
CA ASN A 67 -6.78 3.75 -0.56
C ASN A 67 -7.42 4.17 -1.91
N GLY A 68 -6.72 3.95 -3.02
CA GLY A 68 -7.18 4.28 -4.37
C GLY A 68 -6.79 5.67 -4.87
N SER A 69 -6.10 6.50 -4.06
CA SER A 69 -5.65 7.82 -4.50
C SER A 69 -4.53 7.76 -5.55
N TYR A 70 -3.82 6.63 -5.62
CA TYR A 70 -2.84 6.38 -6.66
C TYR A 70 -2.94 4.94 -7.18
N CYS A 71 -3.29 4.81 -8.45
CA CYS A 71 -3.45 3.53 -9.13
C CYS A 71 -2.51 3.45 -10.32
N TYR A 72 -1.83 2.31 -10.48
CA TYR A 72 -0.86 2.10 -11.55
C TYR A 72 -0.74 0.63 -11.93
N ASP A 73 -0.23 0.40 -13.13
CA ASP A 73 0.18 -0.92 -13.62
C ASP A 73 1.64 -0.85 -14.14
N ARG A 74 2.12 -1.90 -14.79
CA ARG A 74 3.48 -1.92 -15.34
C ARG A 74 3.68 -0.97 -16.54
N ARG A 75 2.61 -0.41 -17.12
CA ARG A 75 2.67 0.57 -18.21
C ARG A 75 2.74 2.00 -17.69
N GLY A 76 2.38 2.22 -16.43
CA GLY A 76 2.46 3.51 -15.76
C GLY A 76 1.20 3.85 -14.96
N ASP A 77 1.01 5.14 -14.75
CA ASP A 77 -0.10 5.67 -13.98
C ASP A 77 -1.45 5.42 -14.66
N ILE A 78 -2.41 4.92 -13.90
CA ILE A 78 -3.82 4.78 -14.33
C ILE A 78 -4.63 5.96 -13.78
N PHE A 79 -4.43 6.29 -12.50
CA PHE A 79 -5.15 7.35 -11.81
C PHE A 79 -4.32 7.91 -10.67
N ALA A 80 -4.38 9.23 -10.49
CA ALA A 80 -3.76 9.90 -9.34
C ALA A 80 -4.63 11.07 -8.88
N SER A 81 -4.89 11.11 -7.58
CA SER A 81 -5.58 12.23 -6.91
C SER A 81 -4.77 12.64 -5.67
N PRO A 82 -3.69 13.43 -5.85
CA PRO A 82 -2.86 13.86 -4.74
C PRO A 82 -3.55 14.95 -3.91
N ILE A 83 -3.13 15.07 -2.65
CA ILE A 83 -3.51 16.23 -1.83
C ILE A 83 -2.88 17.48 -2.46
N PRO A 84 -3.62 18.58 -2.64
CA PRO A 84 -3.07 19.81 -3.17
C PRO A 84 -1.87 20.31 -2.35
N PRO A 85 -0.80 20.82 -2.98
CA PRO A 85 0.40 21.26 -2.26
C PRO A 85 0.16 22.29 -1.16
N GLN A 86 -0.78 23.22 -1.37
CA GLN A 86 -1.15 24.20 -0.35
C GLN A 86 -1.78 23.56 0.90
N ASP A 87 -2.56 22.49 0.71
CA ASP A 87 -3.18 21.79 1.82
C ASP A 87 -2.12 20.96 2.60
N VAL A 88 -1.16 20.39 1.90
CA VAL A 88 0.00 19.73 2.54
C VAL A 88 0.81 20.72 3.38
N GLN A 89 1.07 21.93 2.87
CA GLN A 89 1.73 22.99 3.64
C GLN A 89 0.94 23.37 4.89
N THR A 90 -0.37 23.53 4.77
CA THR A 90 -1.24 23.83 5.90
C THR A 90 -1.20 22.74 6.96
N LEU A 91 -1.24 21.47 6.55
CA LEU A 91 -1.12 20.33 7.46
C LEU A 91 0.23 20.32 8.21
N ILE A 92 1.33 20.61 7.51
CA ILE A 92 2.67 20.67 8.11
C ILE A 92 2.74 21.81 9.13
N GLN A 93 2.21 22.99 8.81
CA GLN A 93 2.18 24.15 9.73
C GLN A 93 1.33 23.87 10.97
N ASN A 94 0.16 23.26 10.80
CA ASN A 94 -0.73 22.91 11.90
C ASN A 94 -0.09 21.87 12.82
N ALA A 95 0.56 20.86 12.27
CA ALA A 95 1.28 19.86 13.03
C ALA A 95 2.46 20.49 13.82
N ALA A 96 3.22 21.38 13.18
CA ALA A 96 4.30 22.11 13.84
C ALA A 96 3.79 22.95 15.02
N ALA A 97 2.66 23.61 14.88
CA ALA A 97 2.01 24.37 15.98
C ALA A 97 1.60 23.49 17.15
N LEU A 98 1.32 22.21 16.90
CA LEU A 98 1.01 21.20 17.91
C LEU A 98 2.26 20.45 18.42
N GLY A 99 3.46 20.79 17.94
CA GLY A 99 4.69 20.10 18.29
C GLY A 99 4.75 18.65 17.78
N ARG A 100 4.05 18.35 16.66
CA ARG A 100 3.97 16.98 16.10
C ARG A 100 4.78 16.86 14.83
N PRO A 101 5.49 15.74 14.63
CA PRO A 101 6.14 15.45 13.34
C PRO A 101 5.11 15.10 12.26
N VAL A 102 5.51 15.28 11.00
CA VAL A 102 4.70 14.94 9.84
C VAL A 102 5.54 14.11 8.88
N SER A 103 4.94 13.04 8.36
CA SER A 103 5.46 12.29 7.23
C SER A 103 4.61 12.56 5.99
N VAL A 104 5.25 12.89 4.89
CA VAL A 104 4.62 13.11 3.58
C VAL A 104 5.15 12.06 2.61
N ALA A 105 4.25 11.35 2.00
CA ALA A 105 4.57 10.26 1.08
C ALA A 105 4.10 10.57 -0.35
N GLY A 106 4.97 10.35 -1.30
CA GLY A 106 4.70 10.44 -2.73
C GLY A 106 4.83 9.08 -3.42
N ARG A 107 5.03 9.09 -4.73
CA ARG A 107 5.18 7.87 -5.53
C ARG A 107 6.49 7.15 -5.23
N THR A 108 7.56 7.89 -4.99
CA THR A 108 8.94 7.38 -4.92
C THR A 108 9.66 7.73 -3.62
N GLN A 109 9.07 8.56 -2.79
CA GLN A 109 9.70 9.09 -1.58
C GLN A 109 8.71 9.16 -0.42
N LEU A 110 9.24 8.90 0.77
CA LEU A 110 8.63 9.20 2.05
C LEU A 110 9.60 10.15 2.78
N LEU A 111 9.11 11.31 3.13
CA LEU A 111 9.87 12.32 3.85
C LEU A 111 9.19 12.62 5.18
N SER A 112 10.01 12.75 6.24
CA SER A 112 9.53 13.14 7.56
C SER A 112 10.38 14.28 8.08
N ASN A 113 9.76 15.24 8.77
CA ASN A 113 10.46 16.35 9.43
C ASN A 113 10.86 16.04 10.88
N GLY A 114 10.64 14.83 11.33
CA GLY A 114 10.98 14.36 12.67
C GLY A 114 10.31 13.05 13.02
N THR A 115 10.46 12.62 14.27
CA THR A 115 9.79 11.45 14.81
C THR A 115 9.40 11.68 16.26
N ASP A 116 8.39 10.95 16.72
CA ASP A 116 8.01 10.81 18.13
C ASP A 116 7.53 9.37 18.38
N ASP A 117 7.16 9.07 19.63
CA ASP A 117 6.76 7.72 20.00
C ASP A 117 5.48 7.26 19.29
N ASP A 118 4.54 8.18 19.06
CA ASP A 118 3.28 7.86 18.38
C ASP A 118 3.52 7.53 16.88
N LEU A 119 4.36 8.31 16.20
CA LEU A 119 4.71 8.07 14.80
C LEU A 119 5.48 6.75 14.66
N THR A 120 6.40 6.49 15.59
CA THR A 120 7.16 5.23 15.64
C THR A 120 6.22 4.04 15.84
N ALA A 121 5.28 4.13 16.79
CA ALA A 121 4.28 3.10 17.05
C ALA A 121 3.38 2.85 15.84
N TYR A 122 2.96 3.92 15.15
CA TYR A 122 2.16 3.81 13.92
C TYR A 122 2.87 3.00 12.84
N TYR A 123 4.14 3.29 12.57
CA TYR A 123 4.89 2.54 11.57
C TYR A 123 5.17 1.08 11.98
N ALA A 124 5.30 0.82 13.29
CA ALA A 124 5.49 -0.53 13.81
C ALA A 124 4.28 -1.45 13.56
N ILE A 125 3.05 -0.91 13.53
CA ILE A 125 1.83 -1.68 13.20
C ILE A 125 1.97 -2.36 11.84
N GLY A 126 2.53 -1.68 10.85
CA GLY A 126 2.78 -2.20 9.51
C GLY A 126 4.03 -3.09 9.36
N GLY A 127 4.72 -3.42 10.48
CA GLY A 127 5.96 -4.19 10.46
C GLY A 127 7.20 -3.37 10.07
N ARG A 128 7.17 -2.05 10.30
CA ARG A 128 8.28 -1.13 10.08
C ARG A 128 8.69 -0.52 11.41
N ALA A 129 9.84 -0.88 11.85
CA ALA A 129 10.55 -0.16 12.89
C ALA A 129 11.50 0.84 12.23
#